data_e4503d8358a3d6b824fe6f2630c25f9c
#
_entry.id   e4503d8358a3d6b824fe6f2630c25f9c
#
_cell.length_a   1.000
_cell.length_b   1.000
_cell.length_c   1.000
_cell.angle_alpha   90.00
_cell.angle_beta   90.00
_cell.angle_gamma   90.00
#
_symmetry.space_group_name_H-M   'P 1'
#
loop_
_entity.id
_entity.type
_entity.pdbx_description
1 polymer ?
#
loop_
_entity_poly.entity_id
_entity_poly.type
_entity_poly.pdbx_seq_one_letter_code
_entity_poly.pdbx_strand_id
1 'polypeptide(L)'
;TTLAVAEKIDRRWIGIDCGKLAIYSIQKRMMNLRQDVGNKGSKLEAKPFTLYNAGLYDFSKLKELSWQDWRFFALQLFQCRDEHHKIGGIEFDGYRQGASVMIFNHMEAKHKDARITEETIQEIHEAVGSRVGSKVFIIAPALSFDFQQDYIDFDKVRYYALRIPYSII
;
A
#
# COMPACT_ATOMS: atom_id res chain seq x y z
N THR A 1 -19.19 8.48 -11.07
CA THR A 1 -20.24 8.68 -12.10
C THR A 1 -20.81 7.34 -12.57
N THR A 2 -19.99 6.37 -12.92
CA THR A 2 -20.42 5.06 -13.47
C THR A 2 -21.40 4.32 -12.55
N LEU A 3 -21.11 4.19 -11.25
CA LEU A 3 -21.97 3.49 -10.29
C LEU A 3 -23.35 4.14 -10.17
N ALA A 4 -23.39 5.47 -10.14
CA ALA A 4 -24.66 6.20 -10.08
C ALA A 4 -25.52 6.00 -11.35
N VAL A 5 -24.91 5.86 -12.52
CA VAL A 5 -25.62 5.52 -13.77
C VAL A 5 -26.10 4.09 -13.72
N ALA A 6 -25.26 3.15 -13.31
CA ALA A 6 -25.65 1.74 -13.19
C ALA A 6 -26.87 1.56 -12.26
N GLU A 7 -26.86 2.25 -11.10
CA GLU A 7 -28.00 2.26 -10.18
C GLU A 7 -29.27 2.80 -10.82
N LYS A 8 -29.20 3.93 -11.56
CA LYS A 8 -30.35 4.53 -12.23
C LYS A 8 -31.02 3.65 -13.27
N ILE A 9 -30.22 2.81 -13.95
CA ILE A 9 -30.70 1.87 -14.97
C ILE A 9 -30.90 0.46 -14.41
N ASP A 10 -31.01 0.34 -13.10
CA ASP A 10 -31.29 -0.91 -12.38
C ASP A 10 -30.28 -2.03 -12.66
N ARG A 11 -29.00 -1.69 -12.73
CA ARG A 11 -27.92 -2.64 -12.91
C ARG A 11 -27.21 -2.93 -11.58
N ARG A 12 -26.79 -4.18 -11.38
CA ARG A 12 -25.87 -4.52 -10.30
C ARG A 12 -24.52 -3.88 -10.57
N TRP A 13 -23.87 -3.42 -9.51
CA TRP A 13 -22.58 -2.78 -9.65
C TRP A 13 -21.65 -3.14 -8.50
N ILE A 14 -20.35 -3.14 -8.80
CA ILE A 14 -19.25 -3.20 -7.86
C ILE A 14 -18.29 -2.07 -8.24
N GLY A 15 -17.94 -1.23 -7.31
CA GLY A 15 -16.98 -0.15 -7.50
C GLY A 15 -15.77 -0.33 -6.60
N ILE A 16 -14.59 -0.08 -7.14
CA ILE A 16 -13.32 -0.15 -6.42
C ILE A 16 -12.60 1.18 -6.61
N ASP A 17 -12.18 1.80 -5.51
CA ASP A 17 -11.39 3.03 -5.52
C ASP A 17 -10.46 3.06 -4.32
N CYS A 18 -9.28 3.64 -4.46
CA CYS A 18 -8.30 3.78 -3.36
C CYS A 18 -8.37 5.14 -2.66
N GLY A 19 -9.11 6.09 -3.22
CA GLY A 19 -9.20 7.46 -2.70
C GLY A 19 -10.31 7.65 -1.67
N LYS A 20 -9.97 8.06 -0.45
CA LYS A 20 -10.97 8.36 0.60
C LYS A 20 -12.02 9.37 0.14
N LEU A 21 -11.60 10.42 -0.57
CA LEU A 21 -12.49 11.44 -1.11
C LEU A 21 -13.41 10.88 -2.19
N ALA A 22 -12.91 9.98 -3.04
CA ALA A 22 -13.71 9.31 -4.07
C ALA A 22 -14.80 8.44 -3.42
N ILE A 23 -14.45 7.63 -2.41
CA ILE A 23 -15.39 6.81 -1.64
C ILE A 23 -16.46 7.69 -0.98
N TYR A 24 -16.06 8.75 -0.27
CA TYR A 24 -17.02 9.70 0.33
C TYR A 24 -17.96 10.33 -0.70
N SER A 25 -17.43 10.75 -1.83
CA SER A 25 -18.22 11.35 -2.92
C SER A 25 -19.21 10.36 -3.53
N ILE A 26 -18.81 9.08 -3.68
CA ILE A 26 -19.68 8.00 -4.15
C ILE A 26 -20.82 7.79 -3.16
N GLN A 27 -20.53 7.60 -1.88
CA GLN A 27 -21.54 7.43 -0.84
C GLN A 27 -22.56 8.57 -0.82
N LYS A 28 -22.06 9.82 -0.78
CA LYS A 28 -22.92 11.02 -0.79
C LYS A 28 -23.81 11.08 -2.04
N ARG A 29 -23.28 10.70 -3.20
CA ARG A 29 -24.02 10.66 -4.47
C ARG A 29 -25.08 9.57 -4.46
N MET A 30 -24.77 8.38 -3.98
CA MET A 30 -25.73 7.26 -3.93
C MET A 30 -26.90 7.57 -3.01
N MET A 31 -26.65 8.18 -1.85
CA MET A 31 -27.69 8.59 -0.89
C MET A 31 -28.57 9.73 -1.39
N ASN A 32 -28.13 10.50 -2.36
CA ASN A 32 -28.85 11.65 -2.94
C ASN A 32 -29.10 11.50 -4.43
N LEU A 33 -29.25 10.27 -4.92
CA LEU A 33 -29.46 9.98 -6.33
C LEU A 33 -30.80 10.55 -6.81
N ARG A 34 -30.79 11.14 -8.01
CA ARG A 34 -32.00 11.67 -8.66
C ARG A 34 -32.17 11.06 -10.05
N GLN A 35 -33.41 11.09 -10.55
CA GLN A 35 -33.80 10.38 -11.75
C GLN A 35 -33.05 10.85 -13.01
N ASP A 36 -32.94 12.17 -13.17
CA ASP A 36 -32.39 12.75 -14.40
C ASP A 36 -30.87 12.94 -14.38
N VAL A 37 -30.32 13.15 -15.56
CA VAL A 37 -28.90 13.49 -15.75
C VAL A 37 -28.57 14.81 -15.05
N GLY A 38 -27.36 14.93 -14.52
CA GLY A 38 -26.94 16.11 -13.74
C GLY A 38 -27.55 16.20 -12.34
N ASN A 39 -28.07 15.09 -11.82
CA ASN A 39 -28.71 14.99 -10.51
C ASN A 39 -29.95 15.88 -10.35
N LYS A 40 -30.77 15.93 -11.40
CA LYS A 40 -32.06 16.63 -11.47
C LYS A 40 -33.23 15.64 -11.38
N GLY A 41 -34.46 16.16 -11.38
CA GLY A 41 -35.66 15.33 -11.30
C GLY A 41 -36.01 14.90 -9.87
N SER A 42 -36.90 13.94 -9.75
CA SER A 42 -37.34 13.36 -8.47
C SER A 42 -36.21 12.57 -7.81
N LYS A 43 -36.18 12.58 -6.47
CA LYS A 43 -35.23 11.76 -5.70
C LYS A 43 -35.59 10.28 -5.89
N LEU A 44 -34.60 9.46 -6.21
CA LEU A 44 -34.74 8.02 -6.21
C LEU A 44 -34.65 7.48 -4.79
N GLU A 45 -35.40 6.43 -4.51
CA GLU A 45 -35.27 5.71 -3.25
C GLU A 45 -33.87 5.07 -3.16
N ALA A 46 -33.20 5.26 -2.04
CA ALA A 46 -31.87 4.71 -1.84
C ALA A 46 -31.96 3.19 -1.66
N LYS A 47 -31.28 2.45 -2.52
CA LYS A 47 -31.09 1.00 -2.34
C LYS A 47 -29.94 0.74 -1.37
N PRO A 48 -30.03 -0.31 -0.55
CA PRO A 48 -28.94 -0.67 0.34
C PRO A 48 -27.71 -1.10 -0.45
N PHE A 49 -26.55 -0.63 -0.02
CA PHE A 49 -25.25 -1.09 -0.54
C PHE A 49 -24.25 -1.27 0.62
N THR A 50 -23.27 -2.11 0.42
CA THR A 50 -22.25 -2.37 1.42
C THR A 50 -20.92 -1.78 0.98
N LEU A 51 -20.25 -1.11 1.90
CA LEU A 51 -18.89 -0.62 1.72
C LEU A 51 -17.93 -1.58 2.43
N TYR A 52 -16.98 -2.12 1.66
CA TYR A 52 -15.89 -2.93 2.20
C TYR A 52 -14.58 -2.14 2.17
N ASN A 53 -13.87 -2.08 3.28
CA ASN A 53 -12.49 -1.68 3.31
C ASN A 53 -11.61 -2.91 3.04
N ALA A 54 -10.99 -2.94 1.87
CA ALA A 54 -10.01 -3.96 1.53
C ALA A 54 -8.59 -3.43 1.71
N GLY A 55 -7.67 -4.29 2.16
CA GLY A 55 -6.25 -3.92 2.31
C GLY A 55 -5.90 -3.20 3.61
N LEU A 56 -6.81 -3.14 4.59
CA LEU A 56 -6.47 -2.80 5.96
C LEU A 56 -6.20 -4.11 6.71
N TYR A 57 -4.97 -4.29 7.14
CA TYR A 57 -4.54 -5.48 7.88
C TYR A 57 -4.56 -5.20 9.38
N ASP A 58 -5.00 -6.19 10.15
CA ASP A 58 -4.95 -6.14 11.61
C ASP A 58 -3.48 -6.24 12.04
N PHE A 59 -2.96 -5.15 12.58
CA PHE A 59 -1.56 -5.06 12.98
C PHE A 59 -1.22 -6.02 14.14
N SER A 60 -2.16 -6.32 15.00
CA SER A 60 -1.96 -7.27 16.09
C SER A 60 -1.66 -8.67 15.54
N LYS A 61 -2.44 -9.10 14.55
CA LYS A 61 -2.23 -10.39 13.87
C LYS A 61 -0.95 -10.42 13.05
N LEU A 62 -0.57 -9.29 12.43
CA LEU A 62 0.69 -9.19 11.71
C LEU A 62 1.90 -9.35 12.62
N LYS A 63 1.82 -8.89 13.87
CA LYS A 63 2.89 -9.06 14.88
C LYS A 63 3.06 -10.50 15.35
N GLU A 64 2.03 -11.32 15.21
CA GLU A 64 2.06 -12.74 15.60
C GLU A 64 2.64 -13.65 14.51
N LEU A 65 2.79 -13.15 13.28
CA LEU A 65 3.38 -13.91 12.19
C LEU A 65 4.86 -14.22 12.44
N SER A 66 5.28 -15.42 12.06
CA SER A 66 6.71 -15.72 11.97
C SER A 66 7.37 -14.80 10.93
N TRP A 67 8.70 -14.61 11.02
CA TRP A 67 9.42 -13.84 10.00
C TRP A 67 9.21 -14.39 8.59
N GLN A 68 9.17 -15.70 8.43
CA GLN A 68 8.96 -16.35 7.14
C GLN A 68 7.57 -16.04 6.57
N ASP A 69 6.53 -16.12 7.41
CA ASP A 69 5.16 -15.82 7.01
C ASP A 69 4.99 -14.33 6.68
N TRP A 70 5.60 -13.45 7.49
CA TRP A 70 5.60 -12.01 7.23
C TRP A 70 6.29 -11.67 5.91
N ARG A 71 7.47 -12.24 5.68
CA ARG A 71 8.23 -12.05 4.44
C ARG A 71 7.44 -12.54 3.22
N PHE A 72 6.89 -13.75 3.30
CA PHE A 72 6.04 -14.32 2.25
C PHE A 72 4.82 -13.43 1.96
N PHE A 73 4.09 -13.03 3.00
CA PHE A 73 2.95 -12.11 2.88
C PHE A 73 3.33 -10.79 2.20
N ALA A 74 4.43 -10.16 2.62
CA ALA A 74 4.89 -8.89 2.08
C ALA A 74 5.27 -9.01 0.59
N LEU A 75 5.99 -10.08 0.19
CA LEU A 75 6.34 -10.33 -1.20
C LEU A 75 5.10 -10.54 -2.07
N GLN A 76 4.13 -11.34 -1.60
CA GLN A 76 2.89 -11.59 -2.33
C GLN A 76 2.05 -10.31 -2.48
N LEU A 77 1.90 -9.53 -1.42
CA LEU A 77 1.12 -8.30 -1.42
C LEU A 77 1.58 -7.32 -2.51
N PHE A 78 2.88 -7.20 -2.68
CA PHE A 78 3.46 -6.28 -3.67
C PHE A 78 3.88 -6.96 -4.98
N GLN A 79 3.47 -8.22 -5.20
CA GLN A 79 3.77 -8.99 -6.41
C GLN A 79 5.26 -9.06 -6.70
N CYS A 80 6.05 -9.33 -5.67
CA CYS A 80 7.49 -9.49 -5.75
C CYS A 80 7.85 -10.95 -6.03
N ARG A 81 8.91 -11.17 -6.79
CA ARG A 81 9.51 -12.49 -6.96
C ARG A 81 10.35 -12.82 -5.74
N ASP A 82 10.12 -13.98 -5.13
CA ASP A 82 10.90 -14.49 -4.01
C ASP A 82 12.25 -14.99 -4.52
N GLU A 83 13.29 -14.19 -4.35
CA GLU A 83 14.65 -14.50 -4.78
C GLU A 83 15.64 -13.73 -3.90
N HIS A 84 16.05 -14.39 -2.82
CA HIS A 84 16.96 -13.81 -1.85
C HIS A 84 18.35 -13.61 -2.46
N HIS A 85 18.93 -12.43 -2.26
CA HIS A 85 20.26 -12.10 -2.77
C HIS A 85 20.95 -11.04 -1.89
N LYS A 86 22.25 -10.81 -2.14
CA LYS A 86 23.04 -9.88 -1.34
C LYS A 86 23.83 -8.93 -2.23
N ILE A 87 23.79 -7.64 -1.89
CA ILE A 87 24.53 -6.58 -2.58
C ILE A 87 25.19 -5.69 -1.53
N GLY A 88 26.51 -5.51 -1.62
CA GLY A 88 27.26 -4.63 -0.71
C GLY A 88 27.20 -5.01 0.76
N GLY A 89 26.94 -6.28 1.07
CA GLY A 89 26.74 -6.73 2.44
C GLY A 89 25.30 -6.66 2.93
N ILE A 90 24.41 -5.98 2.21
CA ILE A 90 22.99 -5.86 2.52
C ILE A 90 22.22 -7.02 1.88
N GLU A 91 21.31 -7.61 2.63
CA GLU A 91 20.43 -8.69 2.17
C GLU A 91 19.14 -8.12 1.60
N PHE A 92 18.71 -8.68 0.47
CA PHE A 92 17.48 -8.38 -0.22
C PHE A 92 16.62 -9.62 -0.34
N ASP A 93 15.31 -9.45 -0.17
CA ASP A 93 14.35 -10.54 -0.08
C ASP A 93 13.82 -11.00 -1.43
N GLY A 94 13.94 -10.17 -2.45
CA GLY A 94 13.41 -10.51 -3.76
C GLY A 94 13.56 -9.42 -4.80
N TYR A 95 12.78 -9.55 -5.88
CA TYR A 95 12.75 -8.58 -6.97
C TYR A 95 11.33 -8.13 -7.29
N ARG A 96 11.19 -6.85 -7.62
CA ARG A 96 9.97 -6.26 -8.17
C ARG A 96 10.31 -5.45 -9.41
N GLN A 97 9.76 -5.82 -10.57
CA GLN A 97 10.03 -5.13 -11.84
C GLN A 97 11.53 -5.03 -12.16
N GLY A 98 12.30 -6.06 -11.81
CA GLY A 98 13.75 -6.10 -12.03
C GLY A 98 14.60 -5.34 -11.00
N ALA A 99 14.00 -4.67 -10.04
CA ALA A 99 14.70 -3.96 -8.96
C ALA A 99 14.67 -4.75 -7.65
N SER A 100 15.71 -4.61 -6.85
CA SER A 100 15.85 -5.28 -5.55
C SER A 100 14.79 -4.84 -4.55
N VAL A 101 14.31 -5.78 -3.76
CA VAL A 101 13.29 -5.58 -2.71
C VAL A 101 13.89 -5.97 -1.37
N MET A 102 13.77 -5.06 -0.40
CA MET A 102 14.10 -5.32 1.00
C MET A 102 12.82 -5.28 1.83
N ILE A 103 12.65 -6.24 2.74
CA ILE A 103 11.56 -6.24 3.71
C ILE A 103 12.13 -5.91 5.08
N PHE A 104 11.59 -4.86 5.69
CA PHE A 104 12.02 -4.45 7.01
C PHE A 104 11.55 -5.46 8.07
N ASN A 105 12.52 -6.07 8.77
CA ASN A 105 12.24 -7.03 9.82
C ASN A 105 11.99 -6.31 11.16
N HIS A 106 10.74 -5.93 11.39
CA HIS A 106 10.31 -5.30 12.63
C HIS A 106 10.28 -6.25 13.85
N MET A 107 10.51 -7.56 13.64
CA MET A 107 10.49 -8.58 14.70
C MET A 107 11.85 -8.77 15.37
N GLU A 108 12.94 -8.33 14.73
CA GLU A 108 14.26 -8.37 15.37
C GLU A 108 14.27 -7.43 16.58
N ALA A 109 14.79 -7.93 17.72
CA ALA A 109 14.81 -7.18 18.99
C ALA A 109 15.48 -5.80 18.85
N LYS A 110 16.51 -5.69 18.01
CA LYS A 110 17.22 -4.43 17.69
C LYS A 110 16.40 -3.46 16.80
N HIS A 111 15.30 -3.93 16.17
CA HIS A 111 14.46 -3.15 15.26
C HIS A 111 13.02 -2.99 15.76
N LYS A 112 12.71 -3.50 16.96
CA LYS A 112 11.33 -3.56 17.48
C LYS A 112 10.67 -2.17 17.58
N ASP A 113 11.47 -1.11 17.81
CA ASP A 113 11.04 0.28 17.85
C ASP A 113 11.76 1.13 16.78
N ALA A 114 12.55 0.50 15.90
CA ALA A 114 13.31 1.21 14.88
C ALA A 114 12.39 1.70 13.77
N ARG A 115 12.59 2.95 13.39
CA ARG A 115 11.92 3.59 12.26
C ARG A 115 12.86 3.64 11.06
N ILE A 116 12.28 3.57 9.90
CA ILE A 116 12.99 3.79 8.64
C ILE A 116 12.98 5.28 8.40
N THR A 117 14.12 5.92 8.64
CA THR A 117 14.34 7.36 8.42
C THR A 117 15.06 7.58 7.09
N GLU A 118 15.26 8.84 6.72
CA GLU A 118 16.11 9.19 5.56
C GLU A 118 17.56 8.74 5.79
N GLU A 119 18.07 8.85 7.01
CA GLU A 119 19.41 8.38 7.38
C GLU A 119 19.54 6.86 7.20
N THR A 120 18.50 6.09 7.58
CA THR A 120 18.47 4.63 7.34
C THR A 120 18.61 4.31 5.84
N ILE A 121 17.93 5.06 4.99
CA ILE A 121 18.02 4.88 3.53
C ILE A 121 19.41 5.29 3.03
N GLN A 122 19.98 6.35 3.57
CA GLN A 122 21.34 6.79 3.24
C GLN A 122 22.38 5.72 3.60
N GLU A 123 22.32 5.14 4.80
CA GLU A 123 23.21 4.04 5.22
C GLU A 123 23.14 2.83 4.27
N ILE A 124 21.91 2.47 3.86
CA ILE A 124 21.70 1.42 2.85
C ILE A 124 22.37 1.84 1.54
N HIS A 125 22.16 3.08 1.09
CA HIS A 125 22.75 3.59 -0.14
C HIS A 125 24.28 3.58 -0.12
N GLU A 126 24.91 3.99 0.97
CA GLU A 126 26.36 3.96 1.17
C GLU A 126 26.92 2.54 1.04
N ALA A 127 26.18 1.54 1.55
CA ALA A 127 26.59 0.14 1.46
C ALA A 127 26.43 -0.46 0.05
N VAL A 128 25.34 -0.13 -0.66
CA VAL A 128 25.00 -0.76 -1.95
C VAL A 128 25.43 0.06 -3.17
N GLY A 129 25.33 1.38 -3.08
CA GLY A 129 25.66 2.31 -4.17
C GLY A 129 24.88 2.03 -5.45
N SER A 130 25.48 2.29 -6.60
CA SER A 130 24.89 2.05 -7.91
C SER A 130 24.73 0.57 -8.30
N ARG A 131 25.22 -0.35 -7.48
CA ARG A 131 25.14 -1.81 -7.75
C ARG A 131 23.71 -2.34 -7.72
N VAL A 132 22.78 -1.62 -7.07
CA VAL A 132 21.34 -1.96 -7.06
C VAL A 132 20.58 -1.46 -8.29
N GLY A 133 21.27 -0.84 -9.25
CA GLY A 133 20.64 -0.20 -10.39
C GLY A 133 20.04 1.16 -10.04
N SER A 134 18.91 1.51 -10.66
CA SER A 134 18.28 2.83 -10.47
C SER A 134 17.13 2.85 -9.47
N LYS A 135 16.74 1.70 -8.93
CA LYS A 135 15.57 1.56 -8.05
C LYS A 135 15.79 0.50 -6.99
N VAL A 136 15.28 0.76 -5.79
CA VAL A 136 15.13 -0.19 -4.68
C VAL A 136 13.73 -0.04 -4.11
N PHE A 137 13.10 -1.14 -3.72
CA PHE A 137 11.84 -1.12 -3.01
C PHE A 137 12.04 -1.58 -1.57
N ILE A 138 11.51 -0.80 -0.63
CA ILE A 138 11.55 -1.11 0.80
C ILE A 138 10.12 -1.33 1.27
N ILE A 139 9.82 -2.54 1.76
CA ILE A 139 8.50 -2.92 2.26
C ILE A 139 8.52 -2.91 3.78
N ALA A 140 7.58 -2.21 4.38
CA ALA A 140 7.39 -2.18 5.83
C ALA A 140 5.95 -1.79 6.21
N PRO A 141 5.53 -2.02 7.47
CA PRO A 141 4.31 -1.42 7.99
C PRO A 141 4.32 0.10 7.80
N ALA A 142 3.18 0.69 7.50
CA ALA A 142 3.09 2.12 7.16
C ALA A 142 3.67 3.05 8.25
N LEU A 143 3.50 2.70 9.54
CA LEU A 143 4.04 3.48 10.67
C LEU A 143 5.55 3.29 10.89
N SER A 144 6.19 2.33 10.23
CA SER A 144 7.63 2.14 10.36
C SER A 144 8.43 3.20 9.61
N PHE A 145 7.82 3.89 8.64
CA PHE A 145 8.47 5.00 7.94
C PHE A 145 8.27 6.32 8.67
N ASP A 146 9.35 7.06 8.89
CA ASP A 146 9.34 8.37 9.55
C ASP A 146 9.27 9.55 8.55
N PHE A 147 8.99 9.26 7.29
CA PHE A 147 8.79 10.25 6.22
C PHE A 147 7.51 9.95 5.45
N GLN A 148 6.94 10.98 4.80
CA GLN A 148 5.65 10.88 4.11
C GLN A 148 5.78 10.60 2.60
N GLN A 149 6.93 10.88 2.03
CA GLN A 149 7.20 10.74 0.60
C GLN A 149 7.11 9.27 0.18
N ASP A 150 6.64 9.02 -1.04
CA ASP A 150 6.57 7.65 -1.60
C ASP A 150 7.95 7.12 -1.98
N TYR A 151 8.94 7.98 -2.09
CA TYR A 151 10.32 7.63 -2.38
C TYR A 151 11.30 8.70 -1.88
N ILE A 152 12.54 8.30 -1.74
CA ILE A 152 13.71 9.17 -1.50
C ILE A 152 14.75 8.88 -2.57
N ASP A 153 15.36 9.92 -3.11
CA ASP A 153 16.40 9.81 -4.11
C ASP A 153 17.79 10.05 -3.46
N PHE A 154 18.71 9.12 -3.68
CA PHE A 154 20.15 9.30 -3.41
C PHE A 154 20.93 9.06 -4.70
N ASP A 155 21.64 10.06 -5.15
CA ASP A 155 22.34 10.08 -6.45
C ASP A 155 21.41 9.69 -7.60
N LYS A 156 21.67 8.53 -8.23
CA LYS A 156 20.89 8.01 -9.35
C LYS A 156 19.97 6.86 -8.95
N VAL A 157 19.84 6.58 -7.65
CA VAL A 157 19.03 5.47 -7.11
C VAL A 157 17.82 6.02 -6.39
N ARG A 158 16.65 5.53 -6.75
CA ARG A 158 15.38 5.84 -6.10
C ARG A 158 14.94 4.73 -5.16
N TYR A 159 14.70 5.06 -3.90
CA TYR A 159 14.25 4.17 -2.86
C TYR A 159 12.75 4.36 -2.62
N TYR A 160 11.95 3.42 -3.06
CA TYR A 160 10.49 3.46 -2.91
C TYR A 160 10.05 2.86 -1.58
N ALA A 161 9.21 3.59 -0.84
CA ALA A 161 8.56 3.13 0.37
C ALA A 161 7.25 2.41 0.03
N LEU A 162 7.24 1.09 0.09
CA LEU A 162 6.04 0.28 -0.07
C LEU A 162 5.41 0.03 1.30
N ARG A 163 4.41 0.83 1.63
CA ARG A 163 3.76 0.84 2.93
C ARG A 163 2.65 -0.18 3.01
N ILE A 164 2.72 -1.10 3.96
CA ILE A 164 1.62 -2.00 4.29
C ILE A 164 0.65 -1.23 5.17
N PRO A 165 -0.57 -0.92 4.68
CA PRO A 165 -1.57 -0.23 5.49
C PRO A 165 -2.15 -1.19 6.52
N TYR A 166 -2.52 -0.66 7.69
CA TYR A 166 -3.22 -1.41 8.73
C TYR A 166 -4.29 -0.53 9.37
N SER A 167 -5.32 -1.17 9.91
CA SER A 167 -6.29 -0.49 10.76
C SER A 167 -5.72 -0.38 12.17
N ILE A 168 -5.73 0.82 12.73
CA ILE A 168 -5.65 0.99 14.19
C ILE A 168 -7.06 0.74 14.69
N ILE A 169 -7.25 -0.39 15.34
CA ILE A 169 -8.48 -0.71 16.07
C ILE A 169 -8.33 -0.18 17.49
#